data_821e1102ba9d4dd207585370f8ec1a23
#
_entry.id   821e1102ba9d4dd207585370f8ec1a23
#
_cell.length_a   1.000
_cell.length_b   1.000
_cell.length_c   1.000
_cell.angle_alpha   90.00
_cell.angle_beta   90.00
_cell.angle_gamma   90.00
#
_symmetry.space_group_name_H-M   'P 1'
#
loop_
_entity.id
_entity.type
_entity.pdbx_description
1 polymer ?
#
loop_
_entity_poly.entity_id
_entity_poly.type
_entity_poly.pdbx_seq_one_letter_code
_entity_poly.pdbx_strand_id
1 'polypeptide(L)'
;MDRRALPAADPTALWRGLDDADPVGPMWRAAQIFRLVAFVYALGFQVAINGDLEHPAVTWILFAVLTAANVWWTTGYLAGFGRRRWFVAGEVIVSAAMMLSTEFVASGQWIADNQTWPTTLWMTNAALSAALLGGARWGFAAAAVIGLTNYYVKGEFLLNFGRNATAILLAAASIALGMAASRARLMHSRLTAAVELAAASAERERLAREVHDGVLQVLALDRSSRARDRRSH
;
A
#
# COMPACT_ATOMS: atom_id res chain seq x y z
N MET A 1 6.31 -4.15 -50.34
CA MET A 1 5.80 -4.91 -49.19
C MET A 1 6.59 -4.49 -47.96
N ASP A 2 6.08 -3.45 -47.31
CA ASP A 2 6.75 -2.82 -46.16
C ASP A 2 6.27 -3.51 -44.90
N ARG A 3 7.13 -4.36 -44.29
CA ARG A 3 6.88 -5.01 -42.99
C ARG A 3 7.12 -3.94 -41.92
N ARG A 4 6.10 -3.19 -41.55
CA ARG A 4 6.12 -2.40 -40.32
C ARG A 4 6.34 -3.35 -39.14
N ALA A 5 7.57 -3.38 -38.61
CA ALA A 5 7.88 -4.06 -37.36
C ALA A 5 6.97 -3.50 -36.27
N LEU A 6 6.16 -4.36 -35.65
CA LEU A 6 5.42 -4.03 -34.46
C LEU A 6 6.42 -3.57 -33.40
N PRO A 7 6.20 -2.43 -32.72
CA PRO A 7 7.08 -2.02 -31.63
C PRO A 7 7.10 -3.13 -30.58
N ALA A 8 8.29 -3.54 -30.16
CA ALA A 8 8.48 -4.50 -29.09
C ALA A 8 7.71 -3.99 -27.87
N ALA A 9 6.82 -4.83 -27.33
CA ALA A 9 6.05 -4.49 -26.13
C ALA A 9 7.04 -4.20 -25.00
N ASP A 10 7.09 -2.93 -24.55
CA ASP A 10 7.90 -2.51 -23.42
C ASP A 10 7.36 -3.21 -22.16
N PRO A 11 8.07 -4.16 -21.55
CA PRO A 11 7.59 -4.86 -20.36
C PRO A 11 7.38 -3.92 -19.17
N THR A 12 7.97 -2.71 -19.23
CA THR A 12 7.78 -1.69 -18.19
C THR A 12 6.47 -0.90 -18.38
N ALA A 13 5.84 -0.95 -19.56
CA ALA A 13 4.58 -0.27 -19.82
C ALA A 13 3.41 -0.87 -19.02
N LEU A 14 3.41 -2.18 -18.80
CA LEU A 14 2.43 -2.85 -17.95
C LEU A 14 2.52 -2.40 -16.49
N TRP A 15 3.74 -2.21 -15.99
CA TRP A 15 3.97 -1.73 -14.62
C TRP A 15 3.62 -0.26 -14.45
N ARG A 16 3.87 0.57 -15.46
CA ARG A 16 3.48 2.00 -15.47
C ARG A 16 1.97 2.19 -15.47
N GLY A 17 1.23 1.44 -16.28
CA GLY A 17 -0.23 1.55 -16.33
C GLY A 17 -0.94 1.12 -15.05
N LEU A 18 -0.36 0.18 -14.26
CA LEU A 18 -0.88 -0.21 -12.95
C LEU A 18 -0.57 0.84 -11.87
N ASP A 19 0.48 1.63 -12.03
CA ASP A 19 0.87 2.70 -11.10
C ASP A 19 -0.01 3.94 -11.22
N ASP A 20 -0.41 4.30 -12.44
CA ASP A 20 -1.27 5.46 -12.67
C ASP A 20 -2.69 5.26 -12.11
N ALA A 21 -3.11 4.00 -11.94
CA ALA A 21 -4.44 3.66 -11.41
C ALA A 21 -4.50 3.60 -9.88
N ASP A 22 -3.38 3.34 -9.16
CA ASP A 22 -3.35 3.21 -7.70
C ASP A 22 -2.40 4.24 -7.07
N PRO A 23 -2.94 5.33 -6.47
CA PRO A 23 -2.13 6.41 -5.88
C PRO A 23 -1.25 5.95 -4.69
N VAL A 24 -1.48 4.79 -4.13
CA VAL A 24 -0.68 4.20 -3.05
C VAL A 24 0.19 3.02 -3.52
N GLY A 25 0.19 2.71 -4.80
CA GLY A 25 1.01 1.64 -5.40
C GLY A 25 2.49 1.74 -5.05
N PRO A 26 3.13 2.90 -5.20
CA PRO A 26 4.52 3.11 -4.78
C PRO A 26 4.78 2.85 -3.30
N MET A 27 3.81 3.21 -2.42
CA MET A 27 3.92 2.97 -0.98
C MET A 27 3.84 1.46 -0.65
N TRP A 28 3.01 0.70 -1.37
CA TRP A 28 2.97 -0.76 -1.24
C TRP A 28 4.31 -1.40 -1.64
N ARG A 29 4.96 -0.93 -2.69
CA ARG A 29 6.30 -1.42 -3.08
C ARG A 29 7.35 -1.09 -2.04
N ALA A 30 7.38 0.15 -1.54
CA ALA A 30 8.28 0.54 -0.46
C ALA A 30 8.09 -0.31 0.80
N ALA A 31 6.83 -0.62 1.16
CA ALA A 31 6.53 -1.53 2.27
C ALA A 31 7.07 -2.95 2.04
N GLN A 32 7.09 -3.46 0.78
CA GLN A 32 7.68 -4.77 0.51
C GLN A 32 9.22 -4.75 0.58
N ILE A 33 9.86 -3.65 0.23
CA ILE A 33 11.31 -3.47 0.46
C ILE A 33 11.61 -3.50 1.96
N PHE A 34 10.83 -2.77 2.76
CA PHE A 34 10.95 -2.79 4.23
C PHE A 34 10.73 -4.21 4.78
N ARG A 35 9.74 -4.94 4.27
CA ARG A 35 9.46 -6.35 4.64
C ARG A 35 10.66 -7.25 4.37
N LEU A 36 11.31 -7.10 3.21
CA LEU A 36 12.51 -7.87 2.88
C LEU A 36 13.65 -7.57 3.86
N VAL A 37 13.89 -6.30 4.16
CA VAL A 37 14.92 -5.90 5.14
C VAL A 37 14.59 -6.46 6.53
N ALA A 38 13.33 -6.36 6.96
CA ALA A 38 12.88 -6.90 8.24
C ALA A 38 13.01 -8.43 8.30
N PHE A 39 12.77 -9.13 7.19
CA PHE A 39 12.96 -10.58 7.08
C PHE A 39 14.45 -10.98 7.16
N VAL A 40 15.33 -10.28 6.44
CA VAL A 40 16.78 -10.53 6.53
C VAL A 40 17.30 -10.31 7.95
N TYR A 41 16.83 -9.25 8.61
CA TYR A 41 17.11 -9.02 10.03
C TYR A 41 16.60 -10.16 10.91
N ALA A 42 15.36 -10.62 10.70
CA ALA A 42 14.78 -11.73 11.45
C ALA A 42 15.56 -13.04 11.24
N LEU A 43 16.06 -13.31 10.04
CA LEU A 43 16.94 -14.46 9.77
C LEU A 43 18.26 -14.35 10.54
N GLY A 44 18.90 -13.18 10.48
CA GLY A 44 20.15 -12.96 11.24
C GLY A 44 19.95 -13.12 12.75
N PHE A 45 18.85 -12.59 13.27
CA PHE A 45 18.46 -12.74 14.66
C PHE A 45 18.20 -14.20 15.01
N GLN A 46 17.45 -14.96 14.20
CA GLN A 46 17.21 -16.38 14.38
C GLN A 46 18.51 -17.18 14.50
N VAL A 47 19.47 -16.95 13.60
CA VAL A 47 20.77 -17.61 13.62
C VAL A 47 21.54 -17.28 14.91
N ALA A 48 21.49 -16.01 15.34
CA ALA A 48 22.23 -15.54 16.51
C ALA A 48 21.68 -16.11 17.83
N ILE A 49 20.34 -16.21 17.98
CA ILE A 49 19.73 -16.56 19.28
C ILE A 49 19.31 -18.03 19.39
N ASN A 50 19.37 -18.80 18.28
CA ASN A 50 18.77 -20.15 18.25
C ASN A 50 19.37 -21.09 19.29
N GLY A 51 20.65 -20.89 19.66
CA GLY A 51 21.32 -21.67 20.71
C GLY A 51 20.85 -21.37 22.13
N ASP A 52 20.25 -20.20 22.36
CA ASP A 52 19.80 -19.74 23.67
C ASP A 52 18.32 -20.10 23.95
N LEU A 53 17.63 -20.67 22.95
CA LEU A 53 16.24 -21.05 23.06
C LEU A 53 16.09 -22.49 23.57
N GLU A 54 15.00 -22.75 24.32
CA GLU A 54 14.74 -24.08 24.89
C GLU A 54 14.48 -25.16 23.83
N HIS A 55 13.87 -24.77 22.71
CA HIS A 55 13.48 -25.69 21.65
C HIS A 55 14.02 -25.27 20.28
N PRO A 56 15.36 -25.34 20.02
CA PRO A 56 15.98 -24.85 18.81
C PRO A 56 15.43 -25.44 17.48
N ALA A 57 15.05 -26.72 17.50
CA ALA A 57 14.47 -27.37 16.32
C ALA A 57 13.06 -26.82 16.01
N VAL A 58 12.26 -26.57 17.05
CA VAL A 58 10.91 -26.02 16.90
C VAL A 58 10.96 -24.60 16.33
N THR A 59 11.92 -23.78 16.78
CA THR A 59 12.09 -22.42 16.26
C THR A 59 12.44 -22.38 14.78
N TRP A 60 13.22 -23.34 14.28
CA TRP A 60 13.47 -23.45 12.84
C TRP A 60 12.22 -23.84 12.05
N ILE A 61 11.37 -24.71 12.58
CA ILE A 61 10.07 -25.04 11.97
C ILE A 61 9.18 -23.80 11.93
N LEU A 62 9.07 -23.08 13.06
CA LEU A 62 8.32 -21.83 13.12
C LEU A 62 8.90 -20.76 12.18
N PHE A 63 10.22 -20.67 12.04
CA PHE A 63 10.87 -19.76 11.11
C PHE A 63 10.58 -20.14 9.65
N ALA A 64 10.47 -21.42 9.32
CA ALA A 64 10.03 -21.86 8.00
C ALA A 64 8.57 -21.44 7.72
N VAL A 65 7.67 -21.53 8.71
CA VAL A 65 6.31 -21.01 8.61
C VAL A 65 6.30 -19.49 8.42
N LEU A 66 7.12 -18.76 9.19
CA LEU A 66 7.30 -17.31 9.03
C LEU A 66 7.79 -16.96 7.63
N THR A 67 8.74 -17.71 7.08
CA THR A 67 9.26 -17.53 5.72
C THR A 67 8.16 -17.74 4.68
N ALA A 68 7.39 -18.82 4.79
CA ALA A 68 6.27 -19.09 3.90
C ALA A 68 5.21 -17.98 3.98
N ALA A 69 4.89 -17.54 5.18
CA ALA A 69 3.99 -16.41 5.43
C ALA A 69 4.53 -15.13 4.79
N ASN A 70 5.81 -14.82 4.99
CA ASN A 70 6.45 -13.64 4.40
C ASN A 70 6.36 -13.64 2.87
N VAL A 71 6.65 -14.76 2.22
CA VAL A 71 6.51 -14.92 0.76
C VAL A 71 5.07 -14.76 0.32
N TRP A 72 4.12 -15.38 1.03
CA TRP A 72 2.70 -15.30 0.72
C TRP A 72 2.17 -13.87 0.75
N TRP A 73 2.43 -13.12 1.82
CA TRP A 73 1.99 -11.72 1.92
C TRP A 73 2.71 -10.82 0.93
N THR A 74 4.02 -11.00 0.73
CA THR A 74 4.78 -10.22 -0.27
C THR A 74 4.20 -10.39 -1.67
N THR A 75 3.99 -11.64 -2.11
CA THR A 75 3.42 -11.93 -3.43
C THR A 75 1.99 -11.39 -3.56
N GLY A 76 1.17 -11.55 -2.52
CA GLY A 76 -0.20 -11.03 -2.50
C GLY A 76 -0.27 -9.51 -2.66
N TYR A 77 0.58 -8.77 -1.98
CA TYR A 77 0.60 -7.31 -2.05
C TYR A 77 1.20 -6.80 -3.36
N LEU A 78 2.24 -7.43 -3.89
CA LEU A 78 2.82 -7.07 -5.19
C LEU A 78 1.86 -7.40 -6.34
N ALA A 79 1.20 -8.55 -6.30
CA ALA A 79 0.20 -8.93 -7.30
C ALA A 79 -1.15 -8.19 -7.15
N GLY A 80 -1.34 -7.44 -6.05
CA GLY A 80 -2.52 -6.62 -5.81
C GLY A 80 -3.72 -7.37 -5.21
N PHE A 81 -3.82 -8.70 -5.31
CA PHE A 81 -4.94 -9.45 -4.73
C PHE A 81 -4.97 -9.41 -3.19
N GLY A 82 -3.81 -9.21 -2.57
CA GLY A 82 -3.66 -9.11 -1.10
C GLY A 82 -4.11 -7.77 -0.52
N ARG A 83 -4.42 -6.75 -1.33
CA ARG A 83 -4.86 -5.42 -0.84
C ARG A 83 -6.34 -5.46 -0.42
N ARG A 84 -6.69 -6.45 0.45
CA ARG A 84 -8.04 -6.71 0.95
C ARG A 84 -8.04 -6.81 2.47
N ARG A 85 -9.16 -6.40 3.09
CA ARG A 85 -9.29 -6.35 4.57
C ARG A 85 -9.01 -7.70 5.23
N TRP A 86 -9.58 -8.78 4.70
CA TRP A 86 -9.39 -10.12 5.27
C TRP A 86 -7.95 -10.62 5.16
N PHE A 87 -7.24 -10.25 4.08
CA PHE A 87 -5.84 -10.64 3.85
C PHE A 87 -4.91 -9.93 4.85
N VAL A 88 -5.11 -8.63 5.07
CA VAL A 88 -4.38 -7.85 6.07
C VAL A 88 -4.74 -8.30 7.49
N ALA A 89 -6.02 -8.59 7.76
CA ALA A 89 -6.43 -9.14 9.07
C ALA A 89 -5.74 -10.48 9.35
N GLY A 90 -5.64 -11.37 8.34
CA GLY A 90 -4.89 -12.62 8.44
C GLY A 90 -3.41 -12.40 8.77
N GLU A 91 -2.78 -11.38 8.19
CA GLU A 91 -1.40 -11.02 8.52
C GLU A 91 -1.25 -10.60 9.98
N VAL A 92 -2.15 -9.76 10.49
CA VAL A 92 -2.13 -9.33 11.90
C VAL A 92 -2.31 -10.53 12.85
N ILE A 93 -3.26 -11.42 12.52
CA ILE A 93 -3.52 -12.61 13.33
C ILE A 93 -2.31 -13.55 13.35
N VAL A 94 -1.73 -13.84 12.17
CA VAL A 94 -0.54 -14.72 12.11
C VAL A 94 0.65 -14.07 12.79
N SER A 95 0.84 -12.76 12.66
CA SER A 95 1.88 -12.04 13.36
C SER A 95 1.71 -12.15 14.88
N ALA A 96 0.51 -11.95 15.42
CA ALA A 96 0.23 -12.10 16.83
C ALA A 96 0.43 -13.56 17.29
N ALA A 97 -0.02 -14.54 16.50
CA ALA A 97 0.18 -15.97 16.82
C ALA A 97 1.67 -16.34 16.85
N MET A 98 2.48 -15.81 15.91
CA MET A 98 3.92 -15.98 15.93
C MET A 98 4.58 -15.37 17.16
N MET A 99 4.11 -14.21 17.64
CA MET A 99 4.60 -13.63 18.90
C MET A 99 4.26 -14.51 20.09
N LEU A 100 3.03 -15.01 20.17
CA LEU A 100 2.59 -15.91 21.26
C LEU A 100 3.40 -17.21 21.28
N SER A 101 3.91 -17.69 20.14
CA SER A 101 4.76 -18.87 20.09
C SER A 101 6.08 -18.73 20.87
N THR A 102 6.46 -17.50 21.23
CA THR A 102 7.63 -17.24 22.09
C THR A 102 7.53 -17.99 23.43
N GLU A 103 6.33 -18.09 24.01
CA GLU A 103 6.10 -18.80 25.28
C GLU A 103 6.40 -20.31 25.21
N PHE A 104 6.39 -20.90 24.01
CA PHE A 104 6.67 -22.31 23.80
C PHE A 104 8.12 -22.62 23.46
N VAL A 105 8.92 -21.62 23.10
CA VAL A 105 10.27 -21.83 22.61
C VAL A 105 11.36 -21.15 23.44
N ALA A 106 10.98 -20.24 24.33
CA ALA A 106 11.91 -19.47 25.16
C ALA A 106 11.58 -19.60 26.65
N SER A 107 12.62 -19.59 27.50
CA SER A 107 12.46 -19.54 28.94
C SER A 107 11.90 -18.21 29.41
N GLY A 108 11.25 -18.21 30.59
CA GLY A 108 10.75 -16.97 31.19
C GLY A 108 11.87 -15.95 31.44
N GLN A 109 13.08 -16.39 31.79
CA GLN A 109 14.23 -15.53 31.97
C GLN A 109 14.66 -14.91 30.63
N TRP A 110 14.71 -15.72 29.56
CA TRP A 110 15.03 -15.21 28.21
C TRP A 110 14.02 -14.14 27.75
N ILE A 111 12.72 -14.39 27.99
CA ILE A 111 11.64 -13.44 27.64
C ILE A 111 11.77 -12.13 28.42
N ALA A 112 12.21 -12.18 29.69
CA ALA A 112 12.41 -10.99 30.51
C ALA A 112 13.58 -10.11 29.98
N ASP A 113 14.65 -10.74 29.52
CA ASP A 113 15.88 -10.06 29.10
C ASP A 113 15.87 -9.66 27.61
N ASN A 114 15.06 -10.35 26.80
CA ASN A 114 15.06 -10.20 25.36
C ASN A 114 13.73 -9.68 24.80
N GLN A 115 13.69 -9.57 23.48
CA GLN A 115 12.45 -9.30 22.72
C GLN A 115 11.71 -10.62 22.47
N THR A 116 10.47 -10.50 21.96
CA THR A 116 9.74 -11.69 21.50
C THR A 116 10.47 -12.33 20.31
N TRP A 117 10.37 -13.66 20.23
CA TRP A 117 10.62 -14.38 18.99
C TRP A 117 9.27 -14.50 18.24
N PRO A 118 9.18 -14.18 16.97
CA PRO A 118 10.13 -13.51 16.08
C PRO A 118 10.25 -12.00 16.37
N THR A 119 11.17 -11.33 15.68
CA THR A 119 11.53 -9.94 15.95
C THR A 119 10.36 -8.97 15.79
N THR A 120 10.26 -7.97 16.65
CA THR A 120 9.27 -6.88 16.56
C THR A 120 9.37 -6.11 15.24
N LEU A 121 10.56 -6.03 14.64
CA LEU A 121 10.76 -5.39 13.33
C LEU A 121 9.97 -6.10 12.23
N TRP A 122 9.96 -7.44 12.20
CA TRP A 122 9.18 -8.21 11.22
C TRP A 122 7.67 -8.03 11.47
N MET A 123 7.23 -8.01 12.73
CA MET A 123 5.83 -7.81 13.11
C MET A 123 5.28 -6.44 12.67
N THR A 124 6.14 -5.43 12.58
CA THR A 124 5.79 -4.08 12.12
C THR A 124 5.11 -4.10 10.74
N ASN A 125 5.45 -5.06 9.87
CA ASN A 125 4.84 -5.19 8.54
C ASN A 125 3.31 -5.28 8.58
N ALA A 126 2.73 -6.00 9.53
CA ALA A 126 1.28 -6.15 9.65
C ALA A 126 0.59 -4.81 9.93
N ALA A 127 1.16 -3.99 10.82
CA ALA A 127 0.63 -2.67 11.12
C ALA A 127 0.79 -1.68 9.96
N LEU A 128 1.90 -1.73 9.24
CA LEU A 128 2.12 -0.92 8.04
C LEU A 128 1.15 -1.31 6.91
N SER A 129 0.92 -2.61 6.69
CA SER A 129 -0.05 -3.11 5.71
C SER A 129 -1.47 -2.64 6.04
N ALA A 130 -1.86 -2.68 7.32
CA ALA A 130 -3.14 -2.18 7.80
C ALA A 130 -3.28 -0.66 7.59
N ALA A 131 -2.21 0.11 7.85
CA ALA A 131 -2.16 1.54 7.64
C ALA A 131 -2.31 1.91 6.15
N LEU A 132 -1.60 1.22 5.28
CA LEU A 132 -1.69 1.41 3.83
C LEU A 132 -3.09 1.10 3.30
N LEU A 133 -3.73 0.05 3.79
CA LEU A 133 -5.05 -0.34 3.31
C LEU A 133 -6.16 0.59 3.81
N GLY A 134 -6.20 0.84 5.12
CA GLY A 134 -7.35 1.46 5.79
C GLY A 134 -7.07 2.80 6.45
N GLY A 135 -5.86 3.36 6.28
CA GLY A 135 -5.47 4.64 6.88
C GLY A 135 -5.07 4.53 8.35
N ALA A 136 -4.95 5.70 9.00
CA ALA A 136 -4.39 5.81 10.36
C ALA A 136 -5.11 4.95 11.41
N ARG A 137 -6.45 4.84 11.33
CA ARG A 137 -7.23 4.09 12.32
C ARG A 137 -6.92 2.60 12.29
N TRP A 138 -6.82 2.02 11.09
CA TRP A 138 -6.49 0.60 10.92
C TRP A 138 -5.03 0.31 11.25
N GLY A 139 -4.13 1.21 10.87
CA GLY A 139 -2.72 1.13 11.26
C GLY A 139 -2.54 1.16 12.77
N PHE A 140 -3.21 2.09 13.46
CA PHE A 140 -3.20 2.16 14.92
C PHE A 140 -3.79 0.92 15.57
N ALA A 141 -4.94 0.42 15.08
CA ALA A 141 -5.57 -0.77 15.63
C ALA A 141 -4.66 -2.02 15.51
N ALA A 142 -4.03 -2.22 14.35
CA ALA A 142 -3.07 -3.31 14.16
C ALA A 142 -1.82 -3.14 15.04
N ALA A 143 -1.28 -1.93 15.15
CA ALA A 143 -0.16 -1.63 16.04
C ALA A 143 -0.53 -1.89 17.52
N ALA A 144 -1.77 -1.56 17.92
CA ALA A 144 -2.27 -1.85 19.27
C ALA A 144 -2.37 -3.36 19.53
N VAL A 145 -2.86 -4.15 18.56
CA VAL A 145 -2.90 -5.62 18.70
C VAL A 145 -1.48 -6.17 18.87
N ILE A 146 -0.53 -5.79 18.01
CA ILE A 146 0.87 -6.23 18.12
C ILE A 146 1.48 -5.78 19.45
N GLY A 147 1.26 -4.53 19.86
CA GLY A 147 1.74 -3.99 21.12
C GLY A 147 1.19 -4.73 22.33
N LEU A 148 -0.13 -4.96 22.37
CA LEU A 148 -0.80 -5.70 23.45
C LEU A 148 -0.30 -7.17 23.52
N THR A 149 -0.12 -7.82 22.37
CA THR A 149 0.45 -9.18 22.33
C THR A 149 1.87 -9.20 22.88
N ASN A 150 2.69 -8.18 22.54
CA ASN A 150 4.05 -8.05 23.09
C ASN A 150 4.04 -7.87 24.62
N TYR A 151 3.12 -7.05 25.14
CA TYR A 151 2.98 -6.89 26.59
C TYR A 151 2.52 -8.17 27.28
N TYR A 152 1.58 -8.89 26.67
CA TYR A 152 1.09 -10.16 27.20
C TYR A 152 2.23 -11.18 27.33
N VAL A 153 3.02 -11.39 26.28
CA VAL A 153 4.16 -12.32 26.27
C VAL A 153 5.21 -11.94 27.31
N LYS A 154 5.45 -10.65 27.51
CA LYS A 154 6.44 -10.17 28.51
C LYS A 154 5.93 -10.20 29.96
N GLY A 155 4.64 -10.41 30.18
CA GLY A 155 4.05 -10.47 31.51
C GLY A 155 4.09 -9.19 32.36
N GLU A 156 4.56 -8.08 31.79
CA GLU A 156 4.78 -6.83 32.51
C GLU A 156 4.10 -5.64 31.83
N PHE A 157 3.10 -5.06 32.49
CA PHE A 157 2.54 -3.75 32.19
C PHE A 157 3.31 -2.64 32.93
N LEU A 158 4.59 -2.52 32.66
CA LEU A 158 5.38 -1.44 33.24
C LEU A 158 5.33 -0.20 32.32
N LEU A 159 4.95 0.94 32.88
CA LEU A 159 5.05 2.26 32.23
C LEU A 159 6.53 2.70 32.16
N ASN A 160 7.33 1.96 31.44
CA ASN A 160 8.73 2.32 31.17
C ASN A 160 8.84 2.79 29.74
N PHE A 161 9.02 4.12 29.56
CA PHE A 161 9.09 4.74 28.23
C PHE A 161 10.20 4.15 27.36
N GLY A 162 11.33 3.74 27.92
CA GLY A 162 12.42 3.11 27.16
C GLY A 162 12.03 1.74 26.60
N ARG A 163 11.35 0.90 27.40
CA ARG A 163 10.86 -0.43 26.96
C ARG A 163 9.69 -0.32 26.00
N ASN A 164 8.89 0.74 26.11
CA ASN A 164 7.69 0.96 25.30
C ASN A 164 7.99 1.75 24.00
N ALA A 165 9.22 2.22 23.83
CA ALA A 165 9.60 3.04 22.67
C ALA A 165 9.22 2.37 21.33
N THR A 166 9.45 1.05 21.22
CA THR A 166 9.12 0.30 19.99
C THR A 166 7.63 0.32 19.69
N ALA A 167 6.77 0.12 20.69
CA ALA A 167 5.32 0.12 20.51
C ALA A 167 4.81 1.54 20.16
N ILE A 168 5.36 2.56 20.81
CA ILE A 168 5.04 3.97 20.53
C ILE A 168 5.47 4.33 19.11
N LEU A 169 6.69 3.97 18.71
CA LEU A 169 7.21 4.22 17.36
C LEU A 169 6.38 3.48 16.30
N LEU A 170 6.01 2.23 16.57
CA LEU A 170 5.15 1.45 15.68
C LEU A 170 3.80 2.13 15.47
N ALA A 171 3.15 2.54 16.56
CA ALA A 171 1.88 3.23 16.50
C ALA A 171 1.99 4.57 15.75
N ALA A 172 3.01 5.38 16.06
CA ALA A 172 3.26 6.66 15.42
C ALA A 172 3.56 6.49 13.92
N ALA A 173 4.43 5.54 13.54
CA ALA A 173 4.76 5.26 12.15
C ALA A 173 3.53 4.77 11.36
N SER A 174 2.72 3.89 11.96
CA SER A 174 1.49 3.39 11.34
C SER A 174 0.45 4.48 11.14
N ILE A 175 0.28 5.39 12.12
CA ILE A 175 -0.59 6.55 11.99
C ILE A 175 -0.09 7.47 10.87
N ALA A 176 1.19 7.83 10.87
CA ALA A 176 1.78 8.72 9.89
C ALA A 176 1.66 8.15 8.46
N LEU A 177 2.00 6.87 8.27
CA LEU A 177 1.87 6.20 6.98
C LEU A 177 0.41 6.13 6.53
N GLY A 178 -0.51 5.81 7.45
CA GLY A 178 -1.93 5.76 7.16
C GLY A 178 -2.53 7.12 6.79
N MET A 179 -2.07 8.19 7.41
CA MET A 179 -2.42 9.55 7.03
C MET A 179 -1.88 9.91 5.65
N ALA A 180 -0.62 9.57 5.37
CA ALA A 180 0.00 9.82 4.07
C ALA A 180 -0.74 9.07 2.94
N ALA A 181 -1.06 7.80 3.14
CA ALA A 181 -1.82 6.99 2.20
C ALA A 181 -3.24 7.55 1.96
N SER A 182 -3.91 8.01 3.02
CA SER A 182 -5.25 8.63 2.91
C SER A 182 -5.19 9.96 2.14
N ARG A 183 -4.17 10.77 2.37
CA ARG A 183 -3.96 12.02 1.64
C ARG A 183 -3.63 11.78 0.17
N ALA A 184 -2.79 10.79 -0.15
CA ALA A 184 -2.47 10.42 -1.52
C ALA A 184 -3.73 10.05 -2.31
N ARG A 185 -4.62 9.22 -1.73
CA ARG A 185 -5.91 8.87 -2.35
C ARG A 185 -6.80 10.10 -2.56
N LEU A 186 -6.91 10.97 -1.56
CA LEU A 186 -7.72 12.18 -1.66
C LEU A 186 -7.19 13.14 -2.74
N MET A 187 -5.86 13.33 -2.83
CA MET A 187 -5.27 14.18 -3.86
C MET A 187 -5.47 13.61 -5.25
N HIS A 188 -5.31 12.28 -5.41
CA HIS A 188 -5.57 11.62 -6.67
C HIS A 188 -7.03 11.79 -7.13
N SER A 189 -8.01 11.57 -6.24
CA SER A 189 -9.42 11.75 -6.59
C SER A 189 -9.76 13.18 -6.96
N ARG A 190 -9.17 14.18 -6.30
CA ARG A 190 -9.34 15.60 -6.64
C ARG A 190 -8.73 15.93 -8.00
N LEU A 191 -7.54 15.40 -8.29
CA LEU A 191 -6.89 15.61 -9.57
C LEU A 191 -7.71 15.01 -10.72
N THR A 192 -8.21 13.79 -10.57
CA THR A 192 -9.07 13.13 -11.55
C THR A 192 -10.33 13.98 -11.82
N ALA A 193 -11.02 14.42 -10.77
CA ALA A 193 -12.19 15.27 -10.89
C ALA A 193 -11.88 16.61 -11.59
N ALA A 194 -10.73 17.23 -11.30
CA ALA A 194 -10.32 18.47 -11.95
C ALA A 194 -10.02 18.28 -13.46
N VAL A 195 -9.38 17.17 -13.83
CA VAL A 195 -9.11 16.81 -15.23
C VAL A 195 -10.42 16.57 -15.99
N GLU A 196 -11.39 15.86 -15.39
CA GLU A 196 -12.71 15.62 -16.00
C GLU A 196 -13.47 16.93 -16.23
N LEU A 197 -13.46 17.84 -15.25
CA LEU A 197 -14.09 19.17 -15.40
C LEU A 197 -13.43 20.01 -16.48
N ALA A 198 -12.10 20.01 -16.55
CA ALA A 198 -11.36 20.73 -17.59
C ALA A 198 -11.67 20.17 -18.99
N ALA A 199 -11.72 18.85 -19.14
CA ALA A 199 -12.08 18.21 -20.40
C ALA A 199 -13.52 18.55 -20.83
N ALA A 200 -14.48 18.53 -19.91
CA ALA A 200 -15.87 18.90 -20.18
C ALA A 200 -16.00 20.40 -20.58
N SER A 201 -15.23 21.28 -19.94
CA SER A 201 -15.18 22.70 -20.30
C SER A 201 -14.62 22.92 -21.71
N ALA A 202 -13.51 22.27 -22.02
CA ALA A 202 -12.89 22.35 -23.35
C ALA A 202 -13.82 21.86 -24.47
N GLU A 203 -14.57 20.78 -24.21
CA GLU A 203 -15.55 20.25 -25.16
C GLU A 203 -16.73 21.21 -25.37
N ARG A 204 -17.24 21.83 -24.28
CA ARG A 204 -18.27 22.87 -24.41
C ARG A 204 -17.81 24.06 -25.24
N GLU A 205 -16.59 24.53 -25.04
CA GLU A 205 -16.02 25.63 -25.86
C GLU A 205 -15.83 25.24 -27.32
N ARG A 206 -15.45 23.97 -27.58
CA ARG A 206 -15.35 23.44 -28.95
C ARG A 206 -16.68 23.43 -29.62
N LEU A 207 -17.73 22.89 -28.97
CA LEU A 207 -19.08 22.86 -29.52
C LEU A 207 -19.66 24.27 -29.73
N ALA A 208 -19.41 25.20 -28.81
CA ALA A 208 -19.87 26.58 -28.97
C ALA A 208 -19.25 27.27 -30.19
N ARG A 209 -17.96 27.01 -30.43
CA ARG A 209 -17.29 27.52 -31.66
C ARG A 209 -17.85 26.91 -32.94
N GLU A 210 -18.07 25.58 -32.93
CA GLU A 210 -18.64 24.85 -34.06
C GLU A 210 -20.05 25.34 -34.42
N VAL A 211 -20.89 25.59 -33.41
CA VAL A 211 -22.23 26.19 -33.60
C VAL A 211 -22.13 27.60 -34.10
N HIS A 212 -21.23 28.43 -33.57
CA HIS A 212 -21.03 29.81 -34.00
C HIS A 212 -20.62 29.87 -35.47
N ASP A 213 -19.65 29.06 -35.88
CA ASP A 213 -19.18 28.99 -37.25
C ASP A 213 -20.24 28.47 -38.21
N GLY A 214 -21.04 27.49 -37.80
CA GLY A 214 -22.19 26.99 -38.56
C GLY A 214 -23.27 28.07 -38.80
N VAL A 215 -23.59 28.84 -37.76
CA VAL A 215 -24.55 29.96 -37.87
C VAL A 215 -24.05 31.04 -38.82
N LEU A 216 -22.77 31.41 -38.72
CA LEU A 216 -22.16 32.39 -39.62
C LEU A 216 -22.19 31.93 -41.09
N GLN A 217 -21.94 30.64 -41.32
CA GLN A 217 -21.99 30.04 -42.65
C GLN A 217 -23.39 30.10 -43.29
N VAL A 218 -24.42 29.78 -42.50
CA VAL A 218 -25.84 29.86 -42.94
C VAL A 218 -26.24 31.30 -43.28
N LEU A 219 -25.87 32.27 -42.44
CA LEU A 219 -26.14 33.69 -42.66
C LEU A 219 -25.40 34.24 -43.90
N ALA A 220 -24.20 33.79 -44.18
CA ALA A 220 -23.44 34.14 -45.35
C ALA A 220 -24.09 33.64 -46.68
N LEU A 221 -24.59 32.40 -46.65
CA LEU A 221 -25.33 31.81 -47.77
C LEU A 221 -26.65 32.52 -48.03
N ASP A 222 -27.42 32.86 -46.99
CA ASP A 222 -28.70 33.61 -47.12
C ASP A 222 -28.46 35.03 -47.73
N ARG A 223 -27.40 35.72 -47.29
CA ARG A 223 -27.02 37.01 -47.88
C ARG A 223 -26.63 36.88 -49.37
N SER A 224 -25.92 35.84 -49.73
CA SER A 224 -25.49 35.59 -51.11
C SER A 224 -26.64 35.22 -52.04
N SER A 225 -27.65 34.50 -51.54
CA SER A 225 -28.87 34.19 -52.30
C SER A 225 -29.71 35.42 -52.55
N ARG A 226 -29.95 36.27 -51.55
CA ARG A 226 -30.71 37.54 -51.67
C ARG A 226 -29.99 38.56 -52.60
N ALA A 227 -28.65 38.55 -52.60
CA ALA A 227 -27.91 39.43 -53.53
C ALA A 227 -27.98 38.97 -55.00
N ARG A 228 -28.16 37.67 -55.23
CA ARG A 228 -28.38 37.14 -56.61
C ARG A 228 -29.79 37.47 -57.14
N ASP A 229 -30.84 37.30 -56.29
CA ASP A 229 -32.22 37.59 -56.63
C ASP A 229 -32.41 39.09 -57.01
N ARG A 230 -31.70 40.02 -56.35
CA ARG A 230 -31.73 41.47 -56.68
C ARG A 230 -31.02 41.82 -57.94
N ARG A 231 -30.20 40.98 -58.55
CA ARG A 231 -29.52 41.21 -59.80
C ARG A 231 -30.27 40.65 -61.04
N SER A 232 -31.31 39.81 -60.77
CA SER A 232 -32.14 39.17 -61.77
C SER A 232 -33.44 39.95 -62.09
N HIS A 233 -33.72 41.02 -61.34
CA HIS A 233 -34.78 42.02 -61.61
C HIS A 233 -34.17 43.40 -61.98
#